data_d3792c4bebf2aa52a81176c75e3a095d
#
_entry.id   d3792c4bebf2aa52a81176c75e3a095d
#
_cell.length_a   1.000
_cell.length_b   1.000
_cell.length_c   1.000
_cell.angle_alpha   90.00
_cell.angle_beta   90.00
_cell.angle_gamma   90.00
#
_symmetry.space_group_name_H-M   'P 1'
#
loop_
_entity.id
_entity.type
_entity.pdbx_description
1 polymer ?
#
loop_
_entity_poly.entity_id
_entity_poly.type
_entity_poly.pdbx_seq_one_letter_code
_entity_poly.pdbx_strand_id
1 'polypeptide(L)'
;MAKVKGLKKLNKCVSKVVTPFGIKKAKFGNEYAYYFDKNIITYSIVEDETDTLFNDFVWERFGYDVENVFVISLLHEIGHAKANNQIKKDIYEFCIAEKERIQSELALASDEEERALYYQYFSLPDEIMATQWAVNYAKTHPKKIKKMWEKCEKGFHEFYGMNEVE
;
A
#
# COMPACT_ATOMS: atom_id res chain seq x y z
N MET A 1 -12.63 -23.08 -7.78
CA MET A 1 -11.51 -22.39 -7.15
C MET A 1 -11.26 -22.99 -5.77
N ALA A 2 -10.10 -23.57 -5.53
CA ALA A 2 -9.71 -24.02 -4.20
C ALA A 2 -9.65 -22.81 -3.26
N LYS A 3 -10.34 -22.86 -2.12
CA LYS A 3 -10.24 -21.82 -1.09
C LYS A 3 -8.83 -21.91 -0.50
N VAL A 4 -8.02 -20.88 -0.70
CA VAL A 4 -6.70 -20.77 -0.06
C VAL A 4 -6.90 -20.81 1.45
N LYS A 5 -6.27 -21.77 2.12
CA LYS A 5 -6.38 -21.96 3.57
C LYS A 5 -5.79 -20.75 4.31
N GLY A 6 -6.34 -20.41 5.46
CA GLY A 6 -5.83 -19.32 6.30
C GLY A 6 -6.17 -17.89 5.84
N LEU A 7 -6.62 -17.68 4.59
CA LEU A 7 -6.90 -16.35 4.04
C LEU A 7 -7.91 -15.54 4.87
N LYS A 8 -8.96 -16.18 5.37
CA LYS A 8 -9.95 -15.52 6.25
C LYS A 8 -9.32 -14.96 7.52
N LYS A 9 -8.38 -15.72 8.09
CA LYS A 9 -7.68 -15.35 9.32
C LYS A 9 -6.67 -14.25 9.08
N LEU A 10 -5.91 -14.34 7.98
CA LEU A 10 -5.01 -13.28 7.53
C LEU A 10 -5.76 -11.97 7.33
N ASN A 11 -6.85 -11.97 6.56
CA ASN A 11 -7.72 -10.79 6.37
C ASN A 11 -8.20 -10.21 7.71
N LYS A 12 -8.52 -11.05 8.69
CA LYS A 12 -8.92 -10.59 10.03
C LYS A 12 -7.77 -9.92 10.78
N CYS A 13 -6.56 -10.46 10.67
CA CYS A 13 -5.36 -9.88 11.29
C CYS A 13 -5.06 -8.49 10.70
N VAL A 14 -5.01 -8.38 9.38
CA VAL A 14 -4.74 -7.10 8.70
C VAL A 14 -5.88 -6.10 8.93
N SER A 15 -7.13 -6.55 8.94
CA SER A 15 -8.27 -5.68 9.26
C SER A 15 -8.15 -5.04 10.65
N LYS A 16 -7.64 -5.76 11.66
CA LYS A 16 -7.40 -5.21 13.01
C LYS A 16 -6.36 -4.08 13.02
N VAL A 17 -5.51 -4.02 12.00
CA VAL A 17 -4.50 -2.96 11.86
C VAL A 17 -5.12 -1.71 11.22
N VAL A 18 -5.99 -1.86 10.24
CA VAL A 18 -6.56 -0.73 9.48
C VAL A 18 -7.83 -0.15 10.09
N THR A 19 -8.62 -0.95 10.82
CA THR A 19 -9.90 -0.47 11.42
C THR A 19 -9.75 0.68 12.41
N PRO A 20 -8.68 0.82 13.21
CA PRO A 20 -8.48 1.99 14.07
C PRO A 20 -8.36 3.32 13.31
N PHE A 21 -8.09 3.27 12.00
CA PHE A 21 -8.02 4.45 11.13
C PHE A 21 -9.34 4.78 10.43
N GLY A 22 -10.42 4.04 10.74
CA GLY A 22 -11.73 4.24 10.14
C GLY A 22 -11.97 3.42 8.87
N ILE A 23 -11.04 2.54 8.49
CA ILE A 23 -11.19 1.61 7.36
C ILE A 23 -12.07 0.43 7.79
N LYS A 24 -13.05 0.08 6.98
CA LYS A 24 -14.01 -0.98 7.32
C LYS A 24 -13.35 -2.36 7.47
N LYS A 25 -12.45 -2.71 6.56
CA LYS A 25 -11.67 -3.95 6.57
C LYS A 25 -10.54 -3.95 5.55
N ALA A 26 -9.63 -4.89 5.71
CA ALA A 26 -8.64 -5.25 4.68
C ALA A 26 -8.99 -6.59 4.02
N LYS A 27 -8.63 -6.72 2.75
CA LYS A 27 -8.78 -7.95 1.96
C LYS A 27 -7.50 -8.27 1.20
N PHE A 28 -7.15 -9.53 1.16
CA PHE A 28 -6.12 -10.01 0.26
C PHE A 28 -6.51 -9.74 -1.20
N GLY A 29 -5.55 -9.26 -1.97
CA GLY A 29 -5.63 -8.98 -3.40
C GLY A 29 -4.27 -9.12 -4.07
N ASN A 30 -4.16 -8.66 -5.30
CA ASN A 30 -2.90 -8.69 -6.07
C ASN A 30 -2.12 -7.38 -5.95
N GLU A 31 -2.71 -6.37 -5.33
CA GLU A 31 -2.14 -5.04 -5.21
C GLU A 31 -2.56 -4.37 -3.90
N TYR A 32 -1.83 -3.33 -3.51
CA TYR A 32 -2.28 -2.40 -2.49
C TYR A 32 -3.17 -1.35 -3.14
N ALA A 33 -4.39 -1.17 -2.61
CA ALA A 33 -5.31 -0.14 -3.06
C ALA A 33 -6.35 0.20 -2.01
N TYR A 34 -6.73 1.48 -1.91
CA TYR A 34 -7.86 1.93 -1.12
C TYR A 34 -9.08 2.19 -2.03
N TYR A 35 -10.20 1.54 -1.72
CA TYR A 35 -11.47 1.67 -2.44
C TYR A 35 -12.44 2.54 -1.65
N PHE A 36 -12.63 3.77 -2.12
CA PHE A 36 -13.47 4.79 -1.46
C PHE A 36 -14.92 4.36 -1.28
N ASP A 37 -15.53 3.85 -2.33
CA ASP A 37 -16.94 3.44 -2.35
C ASP A 37 -17.28 2.35 -1.34
N LYS A 38 -16.32 1.50 -1.03
CA LYS A 38 -16.44 0.35 -0.13
C LYS A 38 -15.79 0.57 1.23
N ASN A 39 -14.93 1.60 1.35
CA ASN A 39 -14.08 1.85 2.50
C ASN A 39 -13.27 0.62 2.92
N ILE A 40 -12.60 0.00 1.95
CA ILE A 40 -11.74 -1.16 2.16
C ILE A 40 -10.35 -0.93 1.58
N ILE A 41 -9.36 -1.61 2.14
CA ILE A 41 -8.02 -1.72 1.58
C ILE A 41 -7.82 -3.13 1.04
N THR A 42 -7.26 -3.27 -0.17
CA THR A 42 -6.63 -4.50 -0.62
C THR A 42 -5.14 -4.48 -0.29
N TYR A 43 -4.54 -5.63 -0.11
CA TYR A 43 -3.12 -5.79 0.15
C TYR A 43 -2.58 -7.03 -0.53
N SER A 44 -1.31 -6.98 -0.94
CA SER A 44 -0.56 -8.12 -1.46
C SER A 44 0.36 -8.69 -0.37
N ILE A 45 0.69 -9.97 -0.50
CA ILE A 45 1.71 -10.64 0.33
C ILE A 45 2.98 -10.95 -0.47
N VAL A 46 2.96 -10.66 -1.76
CA VAL A 46 4.11 -10.84 -2.65
C VAL A 46 4.78 -9.48 -2.80
N GLU A 47 6.03 -9.40 -2.41
CA GLU A 47 6.88 -8.26 -2.72
C GLU A 47 7.34 -8.37 -4.17
N ASP A 48 7.28 -7.28 -4.92
CA ASP A 48 7.71 -7.18 -6.30
C ASP A 48 8.67 -5.99 -6.50
N GLU A 49 9.10 -5.78 -7.74
CA GLU A 49 10.01 -4.67 -8.07
C GLU A 49 9.39 -3.29 -7.80
N THR A 50 8.07 -3.17 -7.87
CA THR A 50 7.34 -1.93 -7.57
C THR A 50 7.49 -1.56 -6.10
N ASP A 51 7.50 -2.53 -5.20
CA ASP A 51 7.73 -2.30 -3.77
C ASP A 51 9.15 -1.76 -3.52
N THR A 52 10.14 -2.30 -4.23
CA THR A 52 11.53 -1.80 -4.17
C THR A 52 11.61 -0.36 -4.68
N LEU A 53 11.02 -0.06 -5.82
CA LEU A 53 10.97 1.30 -6.39
C LEU A 53 10.24 2.28 -5.47
N PHE A 54 9.17 1.85 -4.83
CA PHE A 54 8.45 2.67 -3.85
C PHE A 54 9.31 2.97 -2.62
N ASN A 55 10.04 1.99 -2.10
CA ASN A 55 10.95 2.21 -0.97
C ASN A 55 12.09 3.17 -1.31
N ASP A 56 12.69 3.03 -2.49
CA ASP A 56 13.70 3.96 -3.00
C ASP A 56 13.12 5.38 -3.08
N PHE A 57 11.94 5.53 -3.64
CA PHE A 57 11.24 6.80 -3.75
C PHE A 57 10.96 7.42 -2.36
N VAL A 58 10.52 6.63 -1.40
CA VAL A 58 10.28 7.08 -0.01
C VAL A 58 11.58 7.56 0.64
N TRP A 59 12.67 6.85 0.44
CA TRP A 59 13.98 7.28 0.93
C TRP A 59 14.43 8.58 0.26
N GLU A 60 14.44 8.65 -1.05
CA GLU A 60 14.93 9.80 -1.82
C GLU A 60 14.08 11.06 -1.56
N ARG A 61 12.78 10.91 -1.46
CA ARG A 61 11.85 12.05 -1.36
C ARG A 61 11.58 12.51 0.07
N PHE A 62 11.53 11.58 1.02
CA PHE A 62 11.10 11.84 2.40
C PHE A 62 12.18 11.57 3.44
N GLY A 63 13.33 11.02 3.06
CA GLY A 63 14.43 10.67 3.97
C GLY A 63 13.97 9.68 5.04
N TYR A 64 13.13 8.72 4.67
CA TYR A 64 12.62 7.70 5.57
C TYR A 64 13.10 6.31 5.12
N ASP A 65 13.86 5.66 5.99
CA ASP A 65 14.31 4.28 5.79
C ASP A 65 13.18 3.31 6.15
N VAL A 66 12.70 2.58 5.14
CA VAL A 66 11.57 1.68 5.29
C VAL A 66 12.02 0.37 5.91
N GLU A 67 11.74 0.20 7.20
CA GLU A 67 12.05 -1.05 7.93
C GLU A 67 11.10 -2.20 7.56
N ASN A 68 9.85 -1.88 7.20
CA ASN A 68 8.83 -2.87 6.88
C ASN A 68 7.95 -2.41 5.72
N VAL A 69 8.16 -3.03 4.56
CA VAL A 69 7.47 -2.72 3.30
C VAL A 69 5.96 -2.89 3.43
N PHE A 70 5.53 -4.00 4.03
CA PHE A 70 4.11 -4.29 4.17
C PHE A 70 3.38 -3.21 4.99
N VAL A 71 3.97 -2.80 6.11
CA VAL A 71 3.36 -1.80 6.98
C VAL A 71 3.33 -0.42 6.32
N ILE A 72 4.41 0.00 5.65
CA ILE A 72 4.43 1.29 4.98
C ILE A 72 3.44 1.34 3.80
N SER A 73 3.30 0.25 3.05
CA SER A 73 2.31 0.14 1.98
C SER A 73 0.88 0.20 2.50
N LEU A 74 0.56 -0.47 3.62
CA LEU A 74 -0.74 -0.31 4.28
C LEU A 74 -0.99 1.12 4.76
N LEU A 75 0.02 1.76 5.33
CA LEU A 75 -0.08 3.16 5.78
C LEU A 75 -0.28 4.13 4.61
N HIS A 76 0.32 3.85 3.46
CA HIS A 76 0.10 4.63 2.24
C HIS A 76 -1.39 4.58 1.83
N GLU A 77 -1.99 3.39 1.81
CA GLU A 77 -3.41 3.24 1.49
C GLU A 77 -4.33 3.91 2.54
N ILE A 78 -3.96 3.85 3.81
CA ILE A 78 -4.63 4.61 4.86
C ILE A 78 -4.45 6.12 4.62
N GLY A 79 -3.29 6.54 4.12
CA GLY A 79 -2.99 7.91 3.73
C GLY A 79 -3.96 8.43 2.67
N HIS A 80 -4.28 7.62 1.65
CA HIS A 80 -5.34 7.97 0.68
C HIS A 80 -6.68 8.22 1.36
N ALA A 81 -7.09 7.35 2.28
CA ALA A 81 -8.33 7.55 3.02
C ALA A 81 -8.34 8.83 3.86
N LYS A 82 -7.18 9.22 4.43
CA LYS A 82 -7.05 10.45 5.25
C LYS A 82 -6.93 11.72 4.43
N ALA A 83 -6.27 11.66 3.28
CA ALA A 83 -5.99 12.81 2.43
C ALA A 83 -7.13 13.13 1.43
N ASN A 84 -8.00 12.18 1.14
CA ASN A 84 -9.02 12.31 0.10
C ASN A 84 -9.87 13.59 0.18
N ASN A 85 -10.27 14.00 1.37
CA ASN A 85 -11.08 15.20 1.58
C ASN A 85 -10.28 16.51 1.44
N GLN A 86 -8.96 16.44 1.26
CA GLN A 86 -8.06 17.58 1.17
C GLN A 86 -7.68 17.91 -0.28
N ILE A 87 -7.94 16.99 -1.21
CA ILE A 87 -7.62 17.15 -2.63
C ILE A 87 -8.80 17.81 -3.34
N LYS A 88 -8.54 18.89 -4.06
CA LYS A 88 -9.54 19.53 -4.91
C LYS A 88 -9.94 18.61 -6.06
N LYS A 89 -11.20 18.71 -6.48
CA LYS A 89 -11.78 17.84 -7.51
C LYS A 89 -11.00 17.84 -8.82
N ASP A 90 -10.61 19.00 -9.29
CA ASP A 90 -9.83 19.18 -10.52
C ASP A 90 -8.45 18.51 -10.45
N ILE A 91 -7.78 18.61 -9.31
CA ILE A 91 -6.51 17.92 -9.06
C ILE A 91 -6.70 16.42 -9.01
N TYR A 92 -7.78 15.95 -8.38
CA TYR A 92 -8.10 14.52 -8.32
C TYR A 92 -8.38 13.95 -9.72
N GLU A 93 -9.17 14.65 -10.54
CA GLU A 93 -9.44 14.27 -11.93
C GLU A 93 -8.16 14.24 -12.78
N PHE A 94 -7.26 15.21 -12.58
CA PHE A 94 -5.92 15.19 -13.19
C PHE A 94 -5.12 13.96 -12.77
N CYS A 95 -5.08 13.62 -11.48
CA CYS A 95 -4.35 12.44 -11.00
C CYS A 95 -4.89 11.14 -11.63
N ILE A 96 -6.20 10.99 -11.75
CA ILE A 96 -6.81 9.82 -12.42
C ILE A 96 -6.35 9.73 -13.88
N ALA A 97 -6.43 10.81 -14.64
CA ALA A 97 -6.04 10.83 -16.04
C ALA A 97 -4.54 10.50 -16.23
N GLU A 98 -3.68 11.05 -15.37
CA GLU A 98 -2.24 10.76 -15.41
C GLU A 98 -1.92 9.31 -15.02
N LYS A 99 -2.63 8.73 -14.05
CA LYS A 99 -2.48 7.30 -13.68
C LYS A 99 -2.84 6.40 -14.86
N GLU A 100 -3.93 6.68 -15.55
CA GLU A 100 -4.34 5.91 -16.75
C GLU A 100 -3.29 6.03 -17.86
N ARG A 101 -2.74 7.23 -18.11
CA ARG A 101 -1.67 7.46 -19.08
C ARG A 101 -0.43 6.66 -18.71
N ILE A 102 0.06 6.78 -17.46
CA ILE A 102 1.26 6.09 -16.99
C ILE A 102 1.09 4.57 -17.07
N GLN A 103 -0.05 4.03 -16.67
CA GLN A 103 -0.33 2.59 -16.78
C GLN A 103 -0.31 2.10 -18.23
N SER A 104 -0.81 2.89 -19.17
CA SER A 104 -0.77 2.57 -20.59
C SER A 104 0.67 2.57 -21.13
N GLU A 105 1.51 3.50 -20.68
CA GLU A 105 2.92 3.57 -21.06
C GLU A 105 3.74 2.44 -20.42
N LEU A 106 3.49 2.09 -19.15
CA LEU A 106 4.14 0.98 -18.47
C LEU A 106 3.95 -0.37 -19.20
N ALA A 107 2.79 -0.58 -19.83
CA ALA A 107 2.54 -1.79 -20.60
C ALA A 107 3.46 -1.99 -21.83
N LEU A 108 4.15 -0.92 -22.25
CA LEU A 108 5.03 -0.89 -23.42
C LEU A 108 6.48 -0.48 -23.07
N ALA A 109 6.75 -0.17 -21.82
CA ALA A 109 8.02 0.37 -21.37
C ALA A 109 9.14 -0.67 -21.35
N SER A 110 10.37 -0.23 -21.61
CA SER A 110 11.57 -0.96 -21.27
C SER A 110 11.87 -0.83 -19.76
N ASP A 111 12.73 -1.69 -19.22
CA ASP A 111 13.09 -1.68 -17.78
C ASP A 111 13.62 -0.30 -17.33
N GLU A 112 14.37 0.41 -18.20
CA GLU A 112 14.88 1.75 -17.90
C GLU A 112 13.74 2.81 -17.84
N GLU A 113 12.75 2.71 -18.71
CA GLU A 113 11.60 3.60 -18.76
C GLU A 113 10.62 3.32 -17.62
N GLU A 114 10.51 2.08 -17.21
CA GLU A 114 9.61 1.64 -16.14
C GLU A 114 9.89 2.37 -14.81
N ARG A 115 11.16 2.46 -14.38
CA ARG A 115 11.54 3.20 -13.18
C ARG A 115 11.08 4.66 -13.26
N ALA A 116 11.32 5.33 -14.38
CA ALA A 116 10.93 6.73 -14.56
C ALA A 116 9.40 6.92 -14.50
N LEU A 117 8.64 6.00 -15.09
CA LEU A 117 7.17 6.03 -15.07
C LEU A 117 6.61 5.77 -13.66
N TYR A 118 7.17 4.82 -12.89
CA TYR A 118 6.76 4.65 -11.50
C TYR A 118 7.08 5.87 -10.63
N TYR A 119 8.22 6.53 -10.84
CA TYR A 119 8.54 7.77 -10.13
C TYR A 119 7.60 8.92 -10.49
N GLN A 120 7.13 9.00 -11.75
CA GLN A 120 6.06 9.91 -12.13
C GLN A 120 4.76 9.57 -11.39
N TYR A 121 4.38 8.29 -11.35
CA TYR A 121 3.20 7.83 -10.63
C TYR A 121 3.25 8.21 -9.15
N PHE A 122 4.32 7.84 -8.44
CA PHE A 122 4.50 8.15 -7.02
C PHE A 122 4.55 9.65 -6.73
N SER A 123 4.88 10.47 -7.73
CA SER A 123 4.97 11.93 -7.62
C SER A 123 3.65 12.64 -7.88
N LEU A 124 2.58 11.94 -8.24
CA LEU A 124 1.27 12.55 -8.39
C LEU A 124 0.78 13.15 -7.07
N PRO A 125 0.04 14.26 -7.09
CA PRO A 125 -0.38 14.96 -5.87
C PRO A 125 -1.07 14.07 -4.83
N ASP A 126 -1.96 13.18 -5.24
CA ASP A 126 -2.67 12.26 -4.34
C ASP A 126 -1.74 11.19 -3.76
N GLU A 127 -0.80 10.67 -4.53
CA GLU A 127 0.21 9.72 -4.09
C GLU A 127 1.19 10.36 -3.09
N ILE A 128 1.66 11.58 -3.39
CA ILE A 128 2.53 12.35 -2.49
C ILE A 128 1.83 12.63 -1.16
N MET A 129 0.56 13.03 -1.18
CA MET A 129 -0.20 13.30 0.05
C MET A 129 -0.36 12.02 0.89
N ALA A 130 -0.70 10.91 0.25
CA ALA A 130 -0.83 9.62 0.93
C ALA A 130 0.51 9.15 1.53
N THR A 131 1.60 9.22 0.77
CA THR A 131 2.94 8.85 1.23
C THR A 131 3.42 9.78 2.35
N GLN A 132 3.22 11.09 2.22
CA GLN A 132 3.58 12.06 3.25
C GLN A 132 2.88 11.76 4.58
N TRP A 133 1.59 11.44 4.52
CA TRP A 133 0.83 11.04 5.70
C TRP A 133 1.41 9.76 6.32
N ALA A 134 1.68 8.75 5.51
CA ALA A 134 2.24 7.46 5.95
C ALA A 134 3.60 7.65 6.64
N VAL A 135 4.50 8.38 6.01
CA VAL A 135 5.85 8.65 6.53
C VAL A 135 5.80 9.46 7.82
N ASN A 136 4.98 10.50 7.87
CA ASN A 136 4.80 11.30 9.09
C ASN A 136 4.25 10.45 10.24
N TYR A 137 3.27 9.59 9.96
CA TYR A 137 2.74 8.67 10.95
C TYR A 137 3.81 7.70 11.44
N ALA A 138 4.58 7.10 10.54
CA ALA A 138 5.63 6.16 10.89
C ALA A 138 6.74 6.81 11.75
N LYS A 139 7.22 7.98 11.35
CA LYS A 139 8.23 8.75 12.10
C LYS A 139 7.77 9.13 13.51
N THR A 140 6.50 9.48 13.67
CA THR A 140 5.95 9.93 14.97
C THR A 140 5.47 8.79 15.87
N HIS A 141 5.25 7.59 15.31
CA HIS A 141 4.69 6.46 16.06
C HIS A 141 5.47 5.14 15.86
N PRO A 142 6.80 5.11 16.03
CA PRO A 142 7.60 3.91 15.73
C PRO A 142 7.16 2.67 16.52
N LYS A 143 6.74 2.85 17.78
CA LYS A 143 6.21 1.74 18.60
C LYS A 143 4.88 1.19 18.07
N LYS A 144 4.06 2.02 17.43
CA LYS A 144 2.81 1.56 16.82
C LYS A 144 3.09 0.81 15.53
N ILE A 145 4.07 1.23 14.73
CA ILE A 145 4.52 0.52 13.53
C ILE A 145 4.93 -0.90 13.88
N LYS A 146 5.78 -1.08 14.88
CA LYS A 146 6.17 -2.40 15.37
C LYS A 146 4.97 -3.26 15.77
N LYS A 147 4.03 -2.71 16.53
CA LYS A 147 2.80 -3.41 16.93
C LYS A 147 1.87 -3.74 15.77
N MET A 148 1.83 -2.90 14.74
CA MET A 148 1.08 -3.18 13.51
C MET A 148 1.65 -4.40 12.81
N TRP A 149 2.97 -4.46 12.66
CA TRP A 149 3.65 -5.62 12.08
C TRP A 149 3.41 -6.89 12.90
N GLU A 150 3.63 -6.86 14.21
CA GLU A 150 3.41 -8.02 15.11
C GLU A 150 2.00 -8.63 14.97
N LYS A 151 0.99 -7.78 14.74
CA LYS A 151 -0.39 -8.25 14.49
C LYS A 151 -0.55 -8.92 13.12
N CYS A 152 0.12 -8.41 12.10
CA CYS A 152 0.09 -8.95 10.75
C CYS A 152 0.94 -10.22 10.65
N GLU A 153 2.16 -10.19 11.19
CA GLU A 153 3.14 -11.27 11.16
C GLU A 153 2.55 -12.59 11.65
N LYS A 154 1.79 -12.55 12.74
CA LYS A 154 1.07 -13.74 13.23
C LYS A 154 0.12 -14.32 12.17
N GLY A 155 -0.58 -13.46 11.45
CA GLY A 155 -1.46 -13.87 10.35
C GLY A 155 -0.69 -14.49 9.18
N PHE A 156 0.47 -13.92 8.86
CA PHE A 156 1.36 -14.42 7.81
C PHE A 156 1.94 -15.79 8.16
N HIS A 157 2.50 -15.97 9.35
CA HIS A 157 3.04 -17.27 9.79
C HIS A 157 1.99 -18.39 9.71
N GLU A 158 0.78 -18.11 10.15
CA GLU A 158 -0.29 -19.10 10.06
C GLU A 158 -0.73 -19.34 8.60
N PHE A 159 -0.77 -18.31 7.78
CA PHE A 159 -1.11 -18.44 6.36
C PHE A 159 -0.07 -19.27 5.60
N TYR A 160 1.22 -18.95 5.76
CA TYR A 160 2.30 -19.70 5.11
C TYR A 160 2.40 -21.12 5.64
N GLY A 161 2.35 -21.34 6.96
CA GLY A 161 2.39 -22.68 7.54
C GLY A 161 1.22 -23.59 7.12
N MET A 162 0.08 -23.01 6.67
CA MET A 162 -1.04 -23.79 6.10
C MET A 162 -0.89 -24.09 4.61
N ASN A 163 -0.02 -23.37 3.90
CA ASN A 163 0.15 -23.43 2.45
C ASN A 163 1.57 -23.85 2.02
N GLU A 164 2.48 -24.04 2.96
CA GLU A 164 3.74 -24.77 2.74
C GLU A 164 3.39 -26.25 2.65
N VAL A 165 3.14 -26.70 1.43
CA VAL A 165 2.90 -28.13 1.19
C VAL A 165 3.63 -28.55 -0.05
N GLU A 166 4.61 -29.48 0.22
CA GLU A 166 5.07 -30.57 -0.64
C GLU A 166 5.77 -30.18 -1.96
#